data_a7ed63879dfc446494faabb47e3ed92f
#
_entry.id   a7ed63879dfc446494faabb47e3ed92f
#
_cell.length_a   1.000
_cell.length_b   1.000
_cell.length_c   1.000
_cell.angle_alpha   90.00
_cell.angle_beta   90.00
_cell.angle_gamma   90.00
#
_symmetry.space_group_name_H-M   'P 1'
#
loop_
_entity.id
_entity.type
_entity.pdbx_description
1 polymer ?
#
loop_
_entity_poly.entity_id
_entity_poly.type
_entity_poly.pdbx_seq_one_letter_code
_entity_poly.pdbx_strand_id
1 'polypeptide(L)'
;MWPIAEERRVEQGAEAGQSGGRSWRTSDAGRSTAGAAGVTRERPGPYDLGRSPAVQVLCSQSEVRGRLGTLARAGMERWRDRLALVTGASGGIGAAVARALVQQGLKVVGCARTVGNIEELAAECKSAGYPGTLIPYRCDLSNEEDILSMFSAVRSQHSGVDICINNAGLARPDTLLSGSTRGWKEMFNVNVLALSICTREAYQSMRERKVDDGHIININSMSGHRVPPPAETHFYSATKYAVTALTEGLRQELREAQSHIRATCISPGVVETQFAFKLHDKDPEKAAATYEHMKCLKPEDVAEAVIYVLSTPPHVQIGDIQMRPTEQVT
;
A
#
# COMPACT_ATOMS: atom_id res chain seq x y z
N MET A 1 4.68 -30.59 13.51
CA MET A 1 5.46 -31.83 13.45
C MET A 1 5.42 -32.30 12.00
N TRP A 2 6.42 -31.94 11.23
CA TRP A 2 6.54 -32.30 9.83
C TRP A 2 7.40 -33.57 9.75
N PRO A 3 7.06 -34.58 8.94
CA PRO A 3 7.88 -35.76 8.82
C PRO A 3 9.13 -35.48 7.95
N ILE A 4 10.26 -35.94 8.45
CA ILE A 4 11.56 -35.96 7.79
C ILE A 4 11.49 -36.98 6.66
N ALA A 5 11.74 -36.56 5.42
CA ALA A 5 11.84 -37.43 4.28
C ALA A 5 13.19 -38.17 4.30
N GLU A 6 13.15 -39.49 4.16
CA GLU A 6 14.27 -40.41 4.08
C GLU A 6 15.18 -40.13 2.87
N GLU A 7 16.46 -40.02 3.13
CA GLU A 7 17.51 -40.07 2.12
C GLU A 7 17.55 -41.45 1.43
N ARG A 8 17.31 -41.49 0.13
CA ARG A 8 17.71 -42.62 -0.70
C ARG A 8 19.09 -42.36 -1.28
N ARG A 9 20.05 -43.15 -0.84
CA ARG A 9 21.33 -43.35 -1.52
C ARG A 9 21.07 -43.88 -2.93
N VAL A 10 21.62 -43.23 -3.94
CA VAL A 10 21.81 -43.82 -5.28
C VAL A 10 23.28 -43.95 -5.50
N GLU A 11 23.68 -45.21 -5.74
CA GLU A 11 25.04 -45.65 -6.01
C GLU A 11 25.56 -45.07 -7.33
N GLN A 12 26.85 -44.82 -7.32
CA GLN A 12 27.63 -44.36 -8.47
C GLN A 12 27.80 -45.50 -9.49
N GLY A 13 27.44 -45.21 -10.74
CA GLY A 13 27.90 -45.95 -11.91
C GLY A 13 28.66 -44.99 -12.81
N ALA A 14 29.98 -45.23 -12.91
CA ALA A 14 30.87 -44.53 -13.81
C ALA A 14 30.80 -45.15 -15.20
N GLU A 15 30.55 -44.36 -16.24
CA GLU A 15 31.06 -44.68 -17.60
C GLU A 15 31.41 -43.40 -18.34
N ALA A 16 32.61 -43.47 -18.93
CA ALA A 16 33.26 -42.43 -19.71
C ALA A 16 32.79 -42.45 -21.18
N GLY A 17 32.65 -41.29 -21.80
CA GLY A 17 32.29 -41.20 -23.23
C GLY A 17 32.42 -39.81 -23.82
N GLN A 18 33.62 -39.47 -24.26
CA GLN A 18 34.03 -38.68 -25.46
C GLN A 18 33.29 -37.40 -25.87
N SER A 19 34.08 -36.37 -25.81
CA SER A 19 34.27 -35.18 -26.68
C SER A 19 33.42 -35.04 -27.95
N GLY A 20 32.80 -33.87 -28.14
CA GLY A 20 32.25 -33.40 -29.41
C GLY A 20 32.12 -31.88 -29.43
N GLY A 21 33.20 -31.17 -29.64
CA GLY A 21 33.19 -29.73 -29.87
C GLY A 21 32.51 -29.37 -31.18
N ARG A 22 31.58 -28.41 -31.15
CA ARG A 22 31.12 -27.72 -32.37
C ARG A 22 31.42 -26.23 -32.22
N SER A 23 32.41 -25.84 -33.04
CA SER A 23 32.75 -24.44 -33.31
C SER A 23 31.66 -23.78 -34.14
N TRP A 24 31.24 -22.60 -33.75
CA TRP A 24 30.50 -21.73 -34.61
C TRP A 24 31.45 -20.94 -35.50
N ARG A 25 31.45 -21.25 -36.80
CA ARG A 25 32.15 -20.48 -37.84
C ARG A 25 31.22 -19.35 -38.30
N THR A 26 31.75 -18.16 -38.30
CA THR A 26 31.29 -17.01 -39.07
C THR A 26 31.47 -17.30 -40.57
N SER A 27 30.42 -17.08 -41.34
CA SER A 27 30.53 -17.02 -42.81
C SER A 27 30.21 -15.62 -43.28
N ASP A 28 31.25 -15.01 -43.80
CA ASP A 28 31.25 -13.78 -44.59
C ASP A 28 30.92 -14.12 -46.04
N ALA A 29 30.46 -13.09 -46.76
CA ALA A 29 30.50 -12.94 -48.21
C ALA A 29 29.19 -13.15 -49.01
N GLY A 30 28.85 -12.10 -49.74
CA GLY A 30 27.93 -12.11 -50.87
C GLY A 30 27.54 -10.70 -51.32
N ARG A 31 28.48 -9.94 -51.90
CA ARG A 31 28.13 -8.77 -52.72
C ARG A 31 27.47 -9.25 -54.01
N SER A 32 26.32 -8.71 -54.32
CA SER A 32 25.79 -8.68 -55.70
C SER A 32 25.26 -7.29 -56.00
N THR A 33 25.87 -6.73 -57.04
CA THR A 33 25.50 -5.47 -57.72
C THR A 33 24.40 -5.74 -58.72
N ALA A 34 23.27 -5.01 -58.66
CA ALA A 34 22.45 -4.79 -59.84
C ALA A 34 21.48 -3.61 -59.63
N GLY A 35 21.55 -2.62 -60.51
CA GLY A 35 20.42 -1.96 -61.12
C GLY A 35 19.85 -0.71 -60.41
N ALA A 36 20.37 0.44 -60.77
CA ALA A 36 19.74 1.73 -60.54
C ALA A 36 18.45 1.86 -61.37
N ALA A 37 17.30 2.03 -60.72
CA ALA A 37 16.12 2.62 -61.32
C ALA A 37 15.74 3.85 -60.49
N GLY A 38 15.92 5.02 -61.10
CA GLY A 38 15.62 6.30 -60.45
C GLY A 38 14.10 6.46 -60.25
N VAL A 39 13.71 6.57 -58.99
CA VAL A 39 12.40 7.11 -58.62
C VAL A 39 12.67 8.44 -57.95
N THR A 40 12.36 9.51 -58.68
CA THR A 40 12.32 10.87 -58.14
C THR A 40 11.23 10.95 -57.10
N ARG A 41 11.61 10.93 -55.82
CA ARG A 41 10.71 11.30 -54.75
C ARG A 41 10.60 12.82 -54.68
N GLU A 42 9.48 13.33 -55.12
CA GLU A 42 9.06 14.69 -54.81
C GLU A 42 8.99 14.85 -53.28
N ARG A 43 9.65 15.88 -52.77
CA ARG A 43 9.51 16.31 -51.37
C ARG A 43 8.12 16.91 -51.21
N PRO A 44 7.31 16.46 -50.22
CA PRO A 44 6.10 17.20 -49.90
C PRO A 44 6.49 18.58 -49.40
N GLY A 45 5.85 19.60 -49.97
CA GLY A 45 6.00 20.99 -49.56
C GLY A 45 5.60 21.24 -48.11
N PRO A 46 5.92 22.42 -47.55
CA PRO A 46 5.63 22.73 -46.16
C PRO A 46 4.11 22.65 -45.95
N TYR A 47 3.71 21.85 -44.96
CA TYR A 47 2.33 21.78 -44.49
C TYR A 47 1.90 23.18 -44.01
N ASP A 48 0.96 23.78 -44.74
CA ASP A 48 0.24 24.96 -44.30
C ASP A 48 -0.58 24.56 -43.04
N LEU A 49 -0.04 24.86 -41.88
CA LEU A 49 -0.74 24.76 -40.60
C LEU A 49 -1.78 25.90 -40.59
N GLY A 50 -2.88 25.70 -41.29
CA GLY A 50 -4.06 26.52 -41.13
C GLY A 50 -4.35 26.71 -39.67
N ARG A 51 -4.29 27.95 -39.21
CA ARG A 51 -4.59 28.38 -37.82
C ARG A 51 -5.95 27.82 -37.41
N SER A 52 -5.93 26.67 -36.73
CA SER A 52 -7.06 26.23 -35.94
C SER A 52 -7.33 27.32 -34.89
N PRO A 53 -8.54 27.82 -34.71
CA PRO A 53 -8.81 28.79 -33.66
C PRO A 53 -8.46 28.11 -32.33
N ALA A 54 -7.43 28.62 -31.70
CA ALA A 54 -7.11 28.23 -30.33
C ALA A 54 -8.34 28.59 -29.48
N VAL A 55 -9.13 27.58 -29.13
CA VAL A 55 -10.14 27.70 -28.09
C VAL A 55 -9.38 27.93 -26.80
N GLN A 56 -9.14 29.18 -26.49
CA GLN A 56 -8.61 29.62 -25.19
C GLN A 56 -9.68 29.34 -24.14
N VAL A 57 -9.71 28.11 -23.62
CA VAL A 57 -10.45 27.81 -22.41
C VAL A 57 -9.68 28.46 -21.26
N LEU A 58 -9.94 29.74 -21.04
CA LEU A 58 -9.57 30.46 -19.83
C LEU A 58 -10.45 29.92 -18.69
N CYS A 59 -10.16 28.71 -18.24
CA CYS A 59 -10.75 28.21 -17.00
C CYS A 59 -9.99 28.90 -15.86
N SER A 60 -10.67 29.70 -15.04
CA SER A 60 -10.04 30.35 -13.89
C SER A 60 -9.51 29.29 -12.93
N GLN A 61 -8.39 29.53 -12.27
CA GLN A 61 -7.81 28.59 -11.29
C GLN A 61 -8.82 28.22 -10.17
N SER A 62 -9.75 29.12 -9.87
CA SER A 62 -10.84 28.88 -8.93
C SER A 62 -11.88 27.89 -9.47
N GLU A 63 -12.20 27.92 -10.77
CA GLU A 63 -13.11 26.95 -11.41
C GLU A 63 -12.48 25.57 -11.55
N VAL A 64 -11.19 25.48 -11.83
CA VAL A 64 -10.46 24.18 -11.87
C VAL A 64 -10.38 23.57 -10.46
N ARG A 65 -10.07 24.35 -9.44
CA ARG A 65 -10.10 23.89 -8.03
C ARG A 65 -11.50 23.48 -7.60
N GLY A 66 -12.51 24.23 -7.98
CA GLY A 66 -13.91 23.88 -7.72
C GLY A 66 -14.34 22.58 -8.37
N ARG A 67 -13.98 22.36 -9.65
CA ARG A 67 -14.27 21.11 -10.38
C ARG A 67 -13.54 19.90 -9.83
N LEU A 68 -12.24 20.01 -9.46
CA LEU A 68 -11.48 18.93 -8.85
C LEU A 68 -12.04 18.58 -7.47
N GLY A 69 -12.37 19.55 -6.65
CA GLY A 69 -13.04 19.33 -5.35
C GLY A 69 -14.41 18.68 -5.50
N THR A 70 -15.17 19.04 -6.55
CA THR A 70 -16.47 18.44 -6.84
C THR A 70 -16.34 17.00 -7.33
N LEU A 71 -15.35 16.68 -8.16
CA LEU A 71 -15.11 15.31 -8.65
C LEU A 71 -14.64 14.37 -7.54
N ALA A 72 -13.73 14.82 -6.67
CA ALA A 72 -13.29 14.05 -5.51
C ALA A 72 -14.46 13.80 -4.54
N ARG A 73 -15.30 14.81 -4.30
CA ARG A 73 -16.49 14.70 -3.48
C ARG A 73 -17.50 13.72 -4.07
N ALA A 74 -17.76 13.78 -5.37
CA ALA A 74 -18.64 12.84 -6.07
C ALA A 74 -18.09 11.40 -6.01
N GLY A 75 -16.76 11.23 -6.09
CA GLY A 75 -16.11 9.91 -5.96
C GLY A 75 -16.23 9.32 -4.56
N MET A 76 -16.28 10.13 -3.51
CA MET A 76 -16.44 9.69 -2.12
C MET A 76 -17.90 9.43 -1.72
N GLU A 77 -18.88 9.99 -2.45
CA GLU A 77 -20.31 9.85 -2.12
C GLU A 77 -20.79 8.39 -2.09
N ARG A 78 -20.22 7.53 -2.94
CA ARG A 78 -20.52 6.09 -2.95
C ARG A 78 -20.12 5.36 -1.66
N TRP A 79 -19.26 5.96 -0.85
CA TRP A 79 -18.78 5.40 0.41
C TRP A 79 -19.56 5.93 1.63
N ARG A 80 -20.45 6.88 1.45
CA ARG A 80 -21.28 7.41 2.55
C ARG A 80 -22.03 6.27 3.24
N ASP A 81 -22.06 6.32 4.56
CA ASP A 81 -22.67 5.33 5.45
C ASP A 81 -22.09 3.89 5.38
N ARG A 82 -21.12 3.64 4.48
CA ARG A 82 -20.40 2.36 4.42
C ARG A 82 -19.37 2.27 5.53
N LEU A 83 -18.98 1.05 5.85
CA LEU A 83 -18.07 0.80 6.98
C LEU A 83 -16.64 0.59 6.53
N ALA A 84 -15.74 1.41 7.09
CA ALA A 84 -14.30 1.25 7.01
C ALA A 84 -13.74 0.73 8.34
N LEU A 85 -12.85 -0.25 8.28
CA LEU A 85 -12.01 -0.68 9.39
C LEU A 85 -10.63 -0.04 9.24
N VAL A 86 -10.11 0.63 10.28
CA VAL A 86 -8.76 1.19 10.32
C VAL A 86 -8.00 0.58 11.47
N THR A 87 -6.96 -0.20 11.18
CA THR A 87 -6.09 -0.78 12.20
C THR A 87 -5.03 0.21 12.67
N GLY A 88 -4.72 0.22 13.97
CA GLY A 88 -3.75 1.16 14.54
C GLY A 88 -4.26 2.61 14.54
N ALA A 89 -5.54 2.84 14.80
CA ALA A 89 -6.19 4.14 14.73
C ALA A 89 -5.94 5.05 15.93
N SER A 90 -5.17 4.62 16.93
CA SER A 90 -4.92 5.40 18.16
C SER A 90 -3.94 6.56 17.99
N GLY A 91 -3.37 6.78 16.82
CA GLY A 91 -2.42 7.89 16.57
C GLY A 91 -1.82 7.87 15.18
N GLY A 92 -1.05 8.90 14.86
CA GLY A 92 -0.32 9.04 13.60
C GLY A 92 -1.20 8.88 12.38
N ILE A 93 -0.72 8.14 11.37
CA ILE A 93 -1.41 7.92 10.09
C ILE A 93 -2.81 7.33 10.31
N GLY A 94 -2.95 6.33 11.19
CA GLY A 94 -4.24 5.67 11.42
C GLY A 94 -5.32 6.61 11.96
N ALA A 95 -4.97 7.49 12.89
CA ALA A 95 -5.88 8.51 13.43
C ALA A 95 -6.28 9.54 12.35
N ALA A 96 -5.32 10.02 11.56
CA ALA A 96 -5.57 10.95 10.46
C ALA A 96 -6.48 10.34 9.39
N VAL A 97 -6.23 9.09 9.00
CA VAL A 97 -7.07 8.34 8.06
C VAL A 97 -8.49 8.15 8.63
N ALA A 98 -8.61 7.73 9.89
CA ALA A 98 -9.92 7.56 10.52
C ALA A 98 -10.72 8.87 10.54
N ARG A 99 -10.08 9.97 10.94
CA ARG A 99 -10.68 11.33 10.90
C ARG A 99 -11.13 11.70 9.49
N ALA A 100 -10.27 11.52 8.49
CA ALA A 100 -10.58 11.88 7.10
C ALA A 100 -11.77 11.08 6.56
N LEU A 101 -11.85 9.78 6.86
CA LEU A 101 -12.99 8.95 6.45
C LEU A 101 -14.30 9.37 7.12
N VAL A 102 -14.26 9.70 8.41
CA VAL A 102 -15.43 10.25 9.14
C VAL A 102 -15.89 11.58 8.54
N GLN A 103 -14.96 12.45 8.13
CA GLN A 103 -15.28 13.69 7.41
C GLN A 103 -16.01 13.46 6.09
N GLN A 104 -15.74 12.31 5.44
CA GLN A 104 -16.42 11.93 4.20
C GLN A 104 -17.74 11.18 4.42
N GLY A 105 -18.18 11.02 5.67
CA GLY A 105 -19.48 10.42 5.99
C GLY A 105 -19.47 8.90 6.16
N LEU A 106 -18.30 8.28 6.32
CA LEU A 106 -18.22 6.85 6.58
C LEU A 106 -18.46 6.52 8.05
N LYS A 107 -18.92 5.31 8.31
CA LYS A 107 -18.79 4.65 9.61
C LYS A 107 -17.39 4.05 9.69
N VAL A 108 -16.63 4.40 10.71
CA VAL A 108 -15.24 3.96 10.84
C VAL A 108 -15.09 3.19 12.15
N VAL A 109 -14.74 1.92 12.07
CA VAL A 109 -14.23 1.17 13.23
C VAL A 109 -12.72 1.40 13.30
N GLY A 110 -12.26 2.10 14.32
CA GLY A 110 -10.86 2.29 14.62
C GLY A 110 -10.41 1.31 15.69
N CYS A 111 -9.39 0.49 15.46
CA CYS A 111 -8.93 -0.45 16.46
C CYS A 111 -7.49 -0.20 16.90
N ALA A 112 -7.25 -0.44 18.18
CA ALA A 112 -5.93 -0.44 18.81
C ALA A 112 -5.96 -1.19 20.16
N ARG A 113 -4.78 -1.44 20.74
CA ARG A 113 -4.67 -1.99 22.09
C ARG A 113 -5.18 -1.01 23.17
N THR A 114 -4.94 0.27 22.95
CA THR A 114 -5.39 1.36 23.84
C THR A 114 -6.44 2.18 23.09
N VAL A 115 -7.68 2.14 23.55
CA VAL A 115 -8.82 2.78 22.87
C VAL A 115 -9.03 4.25 23.24
N GLY A 116 -8.52 4.71 24.40
CA GLY A 116 -8.77 6.07 24.91
C GLY A 116 -8.50 7.17 23.84
N ASN A 117 -7.37 7.08 23.14
CA ASN A 117 -7.06 8.06 22.08
C ASN A 117 -8.08 8.00 20.91
N ILE A 118 -8.67 6.83 20.66
CA ILE A 118 -9.70 6.69 19.59
C ILE A 118 -11.04 7.26 20.09
N GLU A 119 -11.33 7.10 21.39
CA GLU A 119 -12.52 7.68 22.04
C GLU A 119 -12.45 9.22 22.04
N GLU A 120 -11.27 9.77 22.37
CA GLU A 120 -11.02 11.22 22.26
C GLU A 120 -11.20 11.73 20.83
N LEU A 121 -10.60 11.04 19.86
CA LEU A 121 -10.75 11.37 18.43
C LEU A 121 -12.23 11.27 17.99
N ALA A 122 -12.97 10.28 18.48
CA ALA A 122 -14.40 10.13 18.17
C ALA A 122 -15.21 11.30 18.74
N ALA A 123 -14.89 11.74 19.96
CA ALA A 123 -15.52 12.91 20.58
C ALA A 123 -15.20 14.19 19.81
N GLU A 124 -13.95 14.38 19.37
CA GLU A 124 -13.54 15.51 18.53
C GLU A 124 -14.33 15.53 17.19
N CYS A 125 -14.39 14.39 16.50
CA CYS A 125 -15.14 14.28 15.23
C CYS A 125 -16.61 14.63 15.41
N LYS A 126 -17.22 14.16 16.49
CA LYS A 126 -18.63 14.47 16.84
C LYS A 126 -18.81 15.96 17.15
N SER A 127 -17.91 16.55 17.93
CA SER A 127 -17.95 17.99 18.28
C SER A 127 -17.75 18.88 17.05
N ALA A 128 -16.94 18.44 16.09
CA ALA A 128 -16.73 19.13 14.82
C ALA A 128 -17.91 18.98 13.85
N GLY A 129 -18.95 18.21 14.18
CA GLY A 129 -20.13 18.01 13.34
C GLY A 129 -19.85 17.22 12.06
N TYR A 130 -18.86 16.34 12.07
CA TYR A 130 -18.56 15.52 10.88
C TYR A 130 -19.70 14.54 10.59
N PRO A 131 -20.02 14.28 9.30
CA PRO A 131 -21.19 13.49 8.92
C PRO A 131 -21.09 12.01 9.23
N GLY A 132 -19.88 11.46 9.35
CA GLY A 132 -19.65 10.06 9.68
C GLY A 132 -19.53 9.80 11.19
N THR A 133 -19.13 8.59 11.55
CA THR A 133 -19.00 8.19 12.96
C THR A 133 -17.73 7.38 13.14
N LEU A 134 -16.94 7.66 14.18
CA LEU A 134 -15.81 6.82 14.60
C LEU A 134 -16.25 5.94 15.78
N ILE A 135 -16.02 4.64 15.64
CA ILE A 135 -16.38 3.60 16.59
C ILE A 135 -15.07 3.00 17.14
N PRO A 136 -14.73 3.26 18.41
CA PRO A 136 -13.54 2.69 19.03
C PRO A 136 -13.71 1.18 19.25
N TYR A 137 -12.66 0.41 18.98
CA TYR A 137 -12.61 -1.02 19.27
C TYR A 137 -11.26 -1.43 19.85
N ARG A 138 -11.26 -2.17 20.96
CA ARG A 138 -10.04 -2.71 21.55
C ARG A 138 -9.65 -3.99 20.83
N CYS A 139 -8.44 -4.06 20.27
CA CYS A 139 -7.91 -5.24 19.61
C CYS A 139 -6.38 -5.26 19.69
N ASP A 140 -5.81 -6.37 20.16
CA ASP A 140 -4.38 -6.62 20.00
C ASP A 140 -4.13 -7.41 18.72
N LEU A 141 -3.57 -6.74 17.74
CA LEU A 141 -3.29 -7.32 16.43
C LEU A 141 -2.17 -8.38 16.44
N SER A 142 -1.47 -8.56 17.56
CA SER A 142 -0.55 -9.70 17.74
C SER A 142 -1.26 -10.99 18.14
N ASN A 143 -2.56 -10.91 18.45
CA ASN A 143 -3.42 -12.03 18.81
C ASN A 143 -4.50 -12.26 17.73
N GLU A 144 -4.48 -13.42 17.09
CA GLU A 144 -5.45 -13.76 16.04
C GLU A 144 -6.89 -13.83 16.58
N GLU A 145 -7.08 -14.34 17.81
CA GLU A 145 -8.41 -14.44 18.43
C GLU A 145 -9.06 -13.07 18.63
N ASP A 146 -8.27 -12.05 19.03
CA ASP A 146 -8.74 -10.66 19.13
C ASP A 146 -9.19 -10.13 17.77
N ILE A 147 -8.42 -10.41 16.71
CA ILE A 147 -8.79 -10.00 15.34
C ILE A 147 -10.08 -10.66 14.90
N LEU A 148 -10.22 -11.97 15.07
CA LEU A 148 -11.42 -12.71 14.70
C LEU A 148 -12.64 -12.22 15.49
N SER A 149 -12.49 -11.97 16.79
CA SER A 149 -13.53 -11.41 17.65
C SER A 149 -13.98 -10.03 17.18
N MET A 150 -13.02 -9.17 16.79
CA MET A 150 -13.33 -7.86 16.23
C MET A 150 -14.16 -7.97 14.95
N PHE A 151 -13.76 -8.79 14.00
CA PHE A 151 -14.52 -8.96 12.76
C PHE A 151 -15.91 -9.57 13.00
N SER A 152 -16.03 -10.50 13.96
CA SER A 152 -17.34 -11.05 14.39
C SER A 152 -18.24 -9.96 14.96
N ALA A 153 -17.73 -9.11 15.85
CA ALA A 153 -18.46 -7.98 16.42
C ALA A 153 -18.88 -6.98 15.33
N VAL A 154 -17.99 -6.65 14.41
CA VAL A 154 -18.30 -5.74 13.30
C VAL A 154 -19.38 -6.32 12.38
N ARG A 155 -19.34 -7.62 12.10
CA ARG A 155 -20.42 -8.27 11.33
C ARG A 155 -21.76 -8.23 12.03
N SER A 156 -21.79 -8.51 13.32
CA SER A 156 -23.06 -8.57 14.09
C SER A 156 -23.68 -7.18 14.34
N GLN A 157 -22.86 -6.16 14.59
CA GLN A 157 -23.32 -4.83 15.00
C GLN A 157 -23.44 -3.85 13.84
N HIS A 158 -22.68 -4.04 12.77
CA HIS A 158 -22.54 -3.06 11.68
C HIS A 158 -22.65 -3.68 10.28
N SER A 159 -23.11 -4.91 10.18
CA SER A 159 -23.27 -5.67 8.92
C SER A 159 -21.98 -6.08 8.23
N GLY A 160 -20.81 -5.59 8.63
CA GLY A 160 -19.50 -6.00 8.11
C GLY A 160 -18.68 -4.86 7.49
N VAL A 161 -17.53 -5.20 6.90
CA VAL A 161 -16.51 -4.26 6.41
C VAL A 161 -16.63 -4.07 4.91
N ASP A 162 -16.60 -2.82 4.42
CA ASP A 162 -16.55 -2.47 3.00
C ASP A 162 -15.16 -1.96 2.57
N ILE A 163 -14.45 -1.33 3.51
CA ILE A 163 -13.09 -0.83 3.32
C ILE A 163 -12.23 -1.33 4.49
N CYS A 164 -11.08 -1.94 4.19
CA CYS A 164 -10.11 -2.34 5.20
C CYS A 164 -8.81 -1.58 5.00
N ILE A 165 -8.43 -0.75 5.99
CA ILE A 165 -7.17 -0.02 6.01
C ILE A 165 -6.23 -0.72 6.99
N ASN A 166 -5.32 -1.53 6.46
CA ASN A 166 -4.26 -2.17 7.22
C ASN A 166 -3.13 -1.17 7.48
N ASN A 167 -3.28 -0.36 8.53
CA ASN A 167 -2.32 0.68 8.88
C ASN A 167 -1.42 0.28 10.05
N ALA A 168 -1.86 -0.60 10.95
CA ALA A 168 -1.06 -0.99 12.09
C ALA A 168 0.30 -1.53 11.68
N GLY A 169 1.34 -1.06 12.35
CA GLY A 169 2.70 -1.49 12.11
C GLY A 169 3.62 -1.05 13.25
N LEU A 170 4.71 -1.76 13.40
CA LEU A 170 5.76 -1.42 14.35
C LEU A 170 7.14 -1.72 13.77
N ALA A 171 8.15 -1.05 14.33
CA ALA A 171 9.56 -1.35 14.11
C ALA A 171 10.26 -1.58 15.45
N ARG A 172 11.31 -2.38 15.41
CA ARG A 172 12.24 -2.62 16.51
C ARG A 172 13.65 -2.44 15.99
N PRO A 173 14.59 -1.94 16.80
CA PRO A 173 15.96 -1.71 16.34
C PRO A 173 16.78 -3.01 16.33
N ASP A 174 16.16 -4.13 15.94
CA ASP A 174 16.78 -5.45 15.92
C ASP A 174 17.49 -5.70 14.59
N THR A 175 18.83 -5.62 14.64
CA THR A 175 19.68 -5.85 13.46
C THR A 175 19.73 -7.33 13.08
N LEU A 176 20.16 -7.67 11.86
CA LEU A 176 20.28 -9.06 11.43
C LEU A 176 21.41 -9.82 12.16
N LEU A 177 22.47 -9.13 12.58
CA LEU A 177 23.63 -9.76 13.21
C LEU A 177 23.49 -9.96 14.72
N SER A 178 22.67 -9.14 15.40
CA SER A 178 22.60 -9.14 16.86
C SER A 178 21.18 -8.90 17.42
N GLY A 179 20.17 -8.82 16.57
CA GLY A 179 18.79 -8.58 16.98
C GLY A 179 18.15 -9.74 17.69
N SER A 180 17.10 -9.46 18.43
CA SER A 180 16.37 -10.46 19.20
C SER A 180 15.31 -11.16 18.34
N THR A 181 15.21 -12.48 18.45
CA THR A 181 14.13 -13.27 17.85
C THR A 181 12.75 -12.75 18.28
N ARG A 182 12.63 -12.22 19.49
CA ARG A 182 11.38 -11.64 20.00
C ARG A 182 10.99 -10.41 19.19
N GLY A 183 11.89 -9.46 18.98
CA GLY A 183 11.60 -8.25 18.20
C GLY A 183 11.28 -8.56 16.75
N TRP A 184 11.98 -9.53 16.14
CA TRP A 184 11.65 -10.01 14.79
C TRP A 184 10.25 -10.62 14.72
N LYS A 185 9.87 -11.48 15.68
CA LYS A 185 8.52 -12.05 15.74
C LYS A 185 7.45 -10.98 15.95
N GLU A 186 7.68 -10.00 16.83
CA GLU A 186 6.75 -8.89 17.04
C GLU A 186 6.50 -8.10 15.75
N MET A 187 7.58 -7.74 15.04
CA MET A 187 7.47 -7.04 13.75
C MET A 187 6.71 -7.88 12.71
N PHE A 188 7.06 -9.17 12.57
CA PHE A 188 6.42 -10.03 11.58
C PHE A 188 4.95 -10.27 11.91
N ASN A 189 4.62 -10.53 13.16
CA ASN A 189 3.26 -10.80 13.61
C ASN A 189 2.32 -9.61 13.32
N VAL A 190 2.77 -8.37 13.59
CA VAL A 190 1.92 -7.20 13.38
C VAL A 190 1.95 -6.73 11.92
N ASN A 191 3.15 -6.58 11.33
CA ASN A 191 3.29 -5.96 10.02
C ASN A 191 2.85 -6.88 8.87
N VAL A 192 2.91 -8.20 9.06
CA VAL A 192 2.67 -9.20 8.00
C VAL A 192 1.48 -10.08 8.34
N LEU A 193 1.54 -10.81 9.46
CA LEU A 193 0.53 -11.82 9.77
C LEU A 193 -0.83 -11.18 10.10
N ALA A 194 -0.88 -10.18 10.97
CA ALA A 194 -2.12 -9.47 11.30
C ALA A 194 -2.74 -8.79 10.08
N LEU A 195 -1.92 -8.16 9.22
CA LEU A 195 -2.37 -7.60 7.95
C LEU A 195 -3.01 -8.67 7.07
N SER A 196 -2.41 -9.86 6.97
CA SER A 196 -2.93 -10.96 6.17
C SER A 196 -4.25 -11.51 6.73
N ILE A 197 -4.35 -11.63 8.07
CA ILE A 197 -5.59 -12.06 8.74
C ILE A 197 -6.69 -11.03 8.52
N CYS A 198 -6.42 -9.74 8.76
CA CYS A 198 -7.41 -8.67 8.51
C CYS A 198 -7.85 -8.62 7.05
N THR A 199 -6.94 -8.85 6.11
CA THR A 199 -7.23 -8.93 4.67
C THR A 199 -8.19 -10.09 4.37
N ARG A 200 -7.91 -11.29 4.90
CA ARG A 200 -8.76 -12.47 4.75
C ARG A 200 -10.17 -12.23 5.29
N GLU A 201 -10.26 -11.74 6.52
CA GLU A 201 -11.54 -11.49 7.18
C GLU A 201 -12.36 -10.38 6.50
N ALA A 202 -11.69 -9.32 6.03
CA ALA A 202 -12.34 -8.26 5.28
C ALA A 202 -12.91 -8.77 3.95
N TYR A 203 -12.13 -9.55 3.19
CA TYR A 203 -12.59 -10.17 1.95
C TYR A 203 -13.77 -11.09 2.19
N GLN A 204 -13.72 -11.98 3.20
CA GLN A 204 -14.83 -12.85 3.56
C GLN A 204 -16.09 -12.05 3.92
N SER A 205 -15.95 -10.99 4.73
CA SER A 205 -17.04 -10.09 5.10
C SER A 205 -17.70 -9.44 3.88
N MET A 206 -16.91 -9.01 2.89
CA MET A 206 -17.41 -8.46 1.63
C MET A 206 -18.15 -9.51 0.81
N ARG A 207 -17.55 -10.70 0.64
CA ARG A 207 -18.14 -11.79 -0.13
C ARG A 207 -19.48 -12.28 0.42
N GLU A 208 -19.57 -12.51 1.73
CA GLU A 208 -20.81 -12.95 2.41
C GLU A 208 -21.97 -11.98 2.14
N ARG A 209 -21.68 -10.68 2.06
CA ARG A 209 -22.67 -9.63 1.80
C ARG A 209 -22.84 -9.29 0.31
N LYS A 210 -22.15 -9.99 -0.59
CA LYS A 210 -22.13 -9.72 -2.04
C LYS A 210 -21.66 -8.30 -2.38
N VAL A 211 -20.76 -7.75 -1.57
CA VAL A 211 -20.07 -6.48 -1.85
C VAL A 211 -18.91 -6.77 -2.78
N ASP A 212 -18.98 -6.31 -4.01
CA ASP A 212 -17.97 -6.53 -5.04
C ASP A 212 -17.23 -5.26 -5.47
N ASP A 213 -17.47 -4.14 -4.80
CA ASP A 213 -16.82 -2.85 -5.04
C ASP A 213 -16.00 -2.36 -3.84
N GLY A 214 -15.67 -3.27 -2.92
CA GLY A 214 -14.90 -2.99 -1.72
C GLY A 214 -13.46 -2.58 -2.00
N HIS A 215 -12.73 -2.19 -0.95
CA HIS A 215 -11.32 -1.82 -1.08
C HIS A 215 -10.49 -2.25 0.12
N ILE A 216 -9.34 -2.89 -0.12
CA ILE A 216 -8.33 -3.21 0.88
C ILE A 216 -7.10 -2.35 0.61
N ILE A 217 -6.73 -1.51 1.58
CA ILE A 217 -5.59 -0.59 1.47
C ILE A 217 -4.57 -0.95 2.53
N ASN A 218 -3.34 -1.22 2.10
CA ASN A 218 -2.22 -1.53 2.97
C ASN A 218 -1.30 -0.32 3.11
N ILE A 219 -1.13 0.21 4.32
CA ILE A 219 -0.14 1.24 4.60
C ILE A 219 1.22 0.55 4.73
N ASN A 220 1.98 0.69 3.69
CA ASN A 220 3.31 0.13 3.53
C ASN A 220 4.40 1.13 4.00
N SER A 221 5.48 1.23 3.28
CA SER A 221 6.58 2.16 3.49
C SER A 221 7.45 2.21 2.23
N MET A 222 8.21 3.28 2.04
CA MET A 222 9.34 3.29 1.10
C MET A 222 10.33 2.15 1.39
N SER A 223 10.43 1.70 2.65
CA SER A 223 11.21 0.53 3.06
C SER A 223 10.68 -0.80 2.50
N GLY A 224 9.51 -0.83 1.88
CA GLY A 224 8.99 -1.97 1.11
C GLY A 224 9.45 -2.01 -0.35
N HIS A 225 10.22 -0.99 -0.80
CA HIS A 225 10.72 -0.86 -2.17
C HIS A 225 12.25 -0.70 -2.22
N ARG A 226 12.87 -0.39 -1.11
CA ARG A 226 14.32 -0.27 -0.93
C ARG A 226 14.70 -0.50 0.52
N VAL A 227 15.95 -0.86 0.74
CA VAL A 227 16.50 -1.08 2.09
C VAL A 227 17.32 0.15 2.48
N PRO A 228 16.90 0.92 3.52
CA PRO A 228 17.69 2.02 4.03
C PRO A 228 19.03 1.55 4.64
N PRO A 229 20.09 2.39 4.64
CA PRO A 229 21.40 2.01 5.18
C PRO A 229 21.42 1.64 6.67
N PRO A 230 20.63 2.25 7.59
CA PRO A 230 20.68 1.93 9.01
C PRO A 230 20.29 0.48 9.31
N ALA A 231 21.20 -0.29 9.92
CA ALA A 231 21.05 -1.73 10.17
C ALA A 231 19.80 -2.09 10.99
N GLU A 232 19.39 -1.23 11.90
CA GLU A 232 18.18 -1.38 12.73
C GLU A 232 16.88 -1.37 11.92
N THR A 233 16.92 -0.95 10.66
CA THR A 233 15.73 -0.92 9.79
C THR A 233 15.62 -2.11 8.85
N HIS A 234 16.63 -2.98 8.80
CA HIS A 234 16.70 -4.03 7.78
C HIS A 234 15.60 -5.08 7.94
N PHE A 235 15.35 -5.56 9.17
CA PHE A 235 14.27 -6.52 9.38
C PHE A 235 12.88 -5.90 9.19
N TYR A 236 12.70 -4.65 9.62
CA TYR A 236 11.50 -3.89 9.31
C TYR A 236 11.28 -3.79 7.80
N SER A 237 12.33 -3.47 7.03
CA SER A 237 12.27 -3.44 5.56
C SER A 237 11.82 -4.78 4.98
N ALA A 238 12.33 -5.90 5.48
CA ALA A 238 11.89 -7.23 5.05
C ALA A 238 10.38 -7.44 5.26
N THR A 239 9.83 -6.98 6.41
CA THR A 239 8.38 -7.04 6.64
C THR A 239 7.60 -6.16 5.66
N LYS A 240 8.14 -5.01 5.28
CA LYS A 240 7.48 -4.09 4.33
C LYS A 240 7.61 -4.57 2.87
N TYR A 241 8.69 -5.24 2.50
CA TYR A 241 8.77 -5.98 1.22
C TYR A 241 7.72 -7.10 1.15
N ALA A 242 7.49 -7.80 2.27
CA ALA A 242 6.40 -8.78 2.34
C ALA A 242 5.03 -8.13 2.07
N VAL A 243 4.76 -6.92 2.60
CA VAL A 243 3.51 -6.19 2.33
C VAL A 243 3.38 -5.83 0.85
N THR A 244 4.47 -5.42 0.18
CA THR A 244 4.48 -5.17 -1.27
C THR A 244 4.06 -6.43 -2.04
N ALA A 245 4.69 -7.57 -1.73
CA ALA A 245 4.38 -8.86 -2.38
C ALA A 245 2.94 -9.32 -2.08
N LEU A 246 2.48 -9.21 -0.83
CA LEU A 246 1.14 -9.60 -0.42
C LEU A 246 0.05 -8.75 -1.08
N THR A 247 0.30 -7.44 -1.28
CA THR A 247 -0.69 -6.57 -1.95
C THR A 247 -0.83 -6.94 -3.43
N GLU A 248 0.27 -7.21 -4.12
CA GLU A 248 0.21 -7.65 -5.51
C GLU A 248 -0.39 -9.05 -5.62
N GLY A 249 -0.03 -9.98 -4.73
CA GLY A 249 -0.66 -11.31 -4.66
C GLY A 249 -2.16 -11.22 -4.46
N LEU A 250 -2.62 -10.41 -3.51
CA LEU A 250 -4.05 -10.17 -3.27
C LEU A 250 -4.75 -9.63 -4.53
N ARG A 251 -4.15 -8.68 -5.24
CA ARG A 251 -4.71 -8.16 -6.49
C ARG A 251 -4.88 -9.26 -7.53
N GLN A 252 -3.92 -10.19 -7.63
CA GLN A 252 -4.00 -11.31 -8.55
C GLN A 252 -5.10 -12.31 -8.16
N GLU A 253 -5.19 -12.66 -6.88
CA GLU A 253 -6.22 -13.54 -6.34
C GLU A 253 -7.64 -12.96 -6.52
N LEU A 254 -7.81 -11.65 -6.27
CA LEU A 254 -9.09 -10.96 -6.51
C LEU A 254 -9.50 -11.02 -7.99
N ARG A 255 -8.54 -10.84 -8.90
CA ARG A 255 -8.79 -10.95 -10.34
C ARG A 255 -9.14 -12.39 -10.76
N GLU A 256 -8.44 -13.39 -10.21
CA GLU A 256 -8.75 -14.80 -10.46
C GLU A 256 -10.15 -15.16 -9.95
N ALA A 257 -10.52 -14.61 -8.78
CA ALA A 257 -11.87 -14.75 -8.22
C ALA A 257 -12.94 -13.93 -8.96
N GLN A 258 -12.58 -13.24 -10.05
CA GLN A 258 -13.45 -12.35 -10.83
C GLN A 258 -14.13 -11.27 -9.98
N SER A 259 -13.47 -10.80 -8.94
CA SER A 259 -13.96 -9.76 -8.03
C SER A 259 -13.48 -8.38 -8.47
N HIS A 260 -14.33 -7.38 -8.29
CA HIS A 260 -14.01 -5.95 -8.50
C HIS A 260 -13.54 -5.26 -7.21
N ILE A 261 -13.36 -6.00 -6.11
CA ILE A 261 -12.69 -5.50 -4.91
C ILE A 261 -11.27 -5.10 -5.29
N ARG A 262 -10.82 -3.93 -4.82
CA ARG A 262 -9.52 -3.38 -5.16
C ARG A 262 -8.51 -3.61 -4.03
N ALA A 263 -7.25 -3.72 -4.39
CA ALA A 263 -6.12 -3.81 -3.47
C ALA A 263 -5.08 -2.74 -3.80
N THR A 264 -4.71 -1.92 -2.82
CA THR A 264 -3.78 -0.79 -2.99
C THR A 264 -2.73 -0.77 -1.89
N CYS A 265 -1.48 -0.50 -2.24
CA CYS A 265 -0.45 -0.06 -1.32
C CYS A 265 -0.38 1.48 -1.26
N ILE A 266 -0.12 2.03 -0.08
CA ILE A 266 0.37 3.41 0.07
C ILE A 266 1.69 3.32 0.83
N SER A 267 2.76 3.80 0.22
CA SER A 267 4.14 3.60 0.63
C SER A 267 4.79 4.94 0.99
N PRO A 268 4.52 5.49 2.19
CA PRO A 268 5.11 6.75 2.61
C PRO A 268 6.60 6.61 2.95
N GLY A 269 7.34 7.70 2.78
CA GLY A 269 8.65 7.94 3.38
C GLY A 269 8.53 8.32 4.85
N VAL A 270 9.36 9.28 5.29
CA VAL A 270 9.35 9.74 6.68
C VAL A 270 8.10 10.57 6.95
N VAL A 271 7.28 10.10 7.90
CA VAL A 271 6.06 10.78 8.37
C VAL A 271 6.25 11.16 9.84
N GLU A 272 5.97 12.40 10.18
CA GLU A 272 6.06 12.91 11.55
C GLU A 272 4.99 12.26 12.44
N THR A 273 5.39 11.24 13.20
CA THR A 273 4.52 10.44 14.08
C THR A 273 5.29 9.95 15.30
N GLN A 274 4.62 9.21 16.18
CA GLN A 274 5.27 8.52 17.29
C GLN A 274 6.12 7.30 16.85
N PHE A 275 6.24 7.04 15.53
CA PHE A 275 6.92 5.84 15.04
C PHE A 275 8.42 5.84 15.34
N ALA A 276 9.12 6.96 15.11
CA ALA A 276 10.55 7.07 15.41
C ALA A 276 10.82 6.92 16.91
N PHE A 277 9.96 7.47 17.77
CA PHE A 277 10.09 7.32 19.22
C PHE A 277 9.87 5.87 19.69
N LYS A 278 9.05 5.10 18.98
CA LYS A 278 8.86 3.67 19.23
C LYS A 278 10.00 2.80 18.68
N LEU A 279 10.61 3.24 17.57
CA LEU A 279 11.79 2.59 17.00
C LEU A 279 13.03 2.83 17.87
N HIS A 280 13.19 4.04 18.40
CA HIS A 280 14.31 4.47 19.23
C HIS A 280 13.85 4.71 20.68
N ASP A 281 13.11 3.75 21.27
CA ASP A 281 12.52 3.86 22.59
C ASP A 281 13.55 4.11 23.73
N LYS A 282 14.82 3.74 23.48
CA LYS A 282 15.95 3.94 24.40
C LYS A 282 16.79 5.19 24.08
N ASP A 283 16.47 5.92 23.02
CA ASP A 283 17.22 7.07 22.53
C ASP A 283 16.27 8.14 21.99
N PRO A 284 15.63 8.94 22.89
CA PRO A 284 14.69 9.99 22.48
C PRO A 284 15.32 11.07 21.60
N GLU A 285 16.62 11.36 21.77
CA GLU A 285 17.33 12.37 20.98
C GLU A 285 17.47 11.89 19.53
N LYS A 286 17.84 10.63 19.32
CA LYS A 286 17.88 10.03 17.99
C LYS A 286 16.50 9.98 17.33
N ALA A 287 15.44 9.73 18.11
CA ALA A 287 14.07 9.78 17.63
C ALA A 287 13.68 11.19 17.15
N ALA A 288 13.99 12.23 17.93
CA ALA A 288 13.74 13.62 17.58
C ALA A 288 14.54 14.03 16.34
N ALA A 289 15.83 13.70 16.30
CA ALA A 289 16.72 14.01 15.17
C ALA A 289 16.21 13.44 13.83
N THR A 290 15.42 12.35 13.86
CA THR A 290 14.81 11.78 12.65
C THR A 290 13.92 12.80 11.93
N TYR A 291 13.29 13.72 12.67
CA TYR A 291 12.33 14.70 12.15
C TYR A 291 12.91 16.12 11.98
N GLU A 292 14.10 16.40 12.53
CA GLU A 292 14.69 17.74 12.52
C GLU A 292 15.38 18.11 11.21
N HIS A 293 15.85 17.11 10.47
CA HIS A 293 16.74 17.34 9.31
C HIS A 293 15.99 17.59 8.00
N MET A 294 14.66 17.42 7.96
CA MET A 294 13.85 17.62 6.76
C MET A 294 12.41 17.97 7.11
N LYS A 295 11.73 18.64 6.21
CA LYS A 295 10.28 18.81 6.31
C LYS A 295 9.59 17.49 6.00
N CYS A 296 9.27 16.72 7.04
CA CYS A 296 8.63 15.41 6.93
C CYS A 296 7.20 15.48 6.36
N LEU A 297 6.71 14.37 5.85
CA LEU A 297 5.28 14.21 5.59
C LEU A 297 4.52 14.29 6.92
N LYS A 298 3.29 14.79 6.85
CA LYS A 298 2.34 14.72 7.96
C LYS A 298 1.41 13.53 7.79
N PRO A 299 0.82 13.00 8.88
CA PRO A 299 -0.20 11.97 8.80
C PRO A 299 -1.35 12.30 7.83
N GLU A 300 -1.72 13.58 7.75
CA GLU A 300 -2.77 14.10 6.87
C GLU A 300 -2.43 13.91 5.39
N ASP A 301 -1.15 14.05 4.99
CA ASP A 301 -0.72 13.82 3.60
C ASP A 301 -1.00 12.37 3.17
N VAL A 302 -0.81 11.42 4.09
CA VAL A 302 -1.12 10.00 3.84
C VAL A 302 -2.63 9.76 3.82
N ALA A 303 -3.37 10.43 4.70
CA ALA A 303 -4.83 10.36 4.70
C ALA A 303 -5.43 10.92 3.39
N GLU A 304 -4.89 12.01 2.84
CA GLU A 304 -5.28 12.53 1.53
C GLU A 304 -5.05 11.53 0.41
N ALA A 305 -3.93 10.79 0.44
CA ALA A 305 -3.67 9.71 -0.52
C ALA A 305 -4.70 8.58 -0.40
N VAL A 306 -5.15 8.23 0.81
CA VAL A 306 -6.24 7.26 1.02
C VAL A 306 -7.56 7.78 0.40
N ILE A 307 -7.91 9.04 0.65
CA ILE A 307 -9.12 9.65 0.08
C ILE A 307 -9.04 9.68 -1.45
N TYR A 308 -7.88 10.05 -2.01
CA TYR A 308 -7.66 10.01 -3.46
C TYR A 308 -7.92 8.62 -4.05
N VAL A 309 -7.34 7.58 -3.48
CA VAL A 309 -7.52 6.18 -3.93
C VAL A 309 -8.98 5.76 -3.87
N LEU A 310 -9.68 6.08 -2.80
CA LEU A 310 -11.10 5.76 -2.62
C LEU A 310 -12.00 6.53 -3.59
N SER A 311 -11.64 7.77 -3.93
CA SER A 311 -12.43 8.63 -4.82
C SER A 311 -12.32 8.26 -6.30
N THR A 312 -11.32 7.44 -6.69
CA THR A 312 -11.17 7.01 -8.09
C THR A 312 -12.34 6.16 -8.57
N PRO A 313 -12.70 6.21 -9.86
CA PRO A 313 -13.77 5.39 -10.41
C PRO A 313 -13.61 3.90 -10.09
N PRO A 314 -14.69 3.12 -9.94
CA PRO A 314 -14.63 1.72 -9.53
C PRO A 314 -13.73 0.83 -10.40
N HIS A 315 -13.62 1.12 -11.69
CA HIS A 315 -12.80 0.37 -12.64
C HIS A 315 -11.31 0.74 -12.62
N VAL A 316 -10.94 1.76 -11.81
CA VAL A 316 -9.54 2.20 -11.70
C VAL A 316 -8.88 1.52 -10.52
N GLN A 317 -7.88 0.69 -10.80
CA GLN A 317 -7.03 0.05 -9.81
C GLN A 317 -5.75 0.87 -9.64
N ILE A 318 -5.57 1.49 -8.47
CA ILE A 318 -4.28 2.05 -8.05
C ILE A 318 -3.49 0.95 -7.35
N GLY A 319 -2.33 0.58 -7.86
CA GLY A 319 -1.50 -0.48 -7.29
C GLY A 319 -0.70 -0.02 -6.08
N ASP A 320 0.12 1.01 -6.28
CA ASP A 320 0.97 1.58 -5.23
C ASP A 320 1.09 3.09 -5.39
N ILE A 321 1.10 3.81 -4.28
CA ILE A 321 1.45 5.23 -4.21
C ILE A 321 2.69 5.38 -3.35
N GLN A 322 3.83 5.63 -3.98
CA GLN A 322 5.06 5.99 -3.29
C GLN A 322 5.10 7.51 -3.10
N MET A 323 5.17 7.95 -1.86
CA MET A 323 5.23 9.36 -1.49
C MET A 323 6.29 9.60 -0.42
N ARG A 324 7.01 10.70 -0.53
CA ARG A 324 8.07 11.03 0.41
C ARG A 324 8.29 12.53 0.51
N PRO A 325 8.89 13.02 1.59
CA PRO A 325 9.38 14.40 1.64
C PRO A 325 10.24 14.72 0.42
N THR A 326 10.12 15.92 -0.13
CA THR A 326 10.94 16.35 -1.27
C THR A 326 12.44 16.36 -0.96
N GLU A 327 12.80 16.54 0.30
CA GLU A 327 14.17 16.55 0.81
C GLU A 327 14.70 15.16 1.17
N GLN A 328 13.85 14.13 1.21
CA GLN A 328 14.27 12.78 1.55
C GLN A 328 15.07 12.16 0.41
N VAL A 329 16.36 11.93 0.64
CA VAL A 329 17.31 11.40 -0.37
C VAL A 329 17.09 9.90 -0.58
N THR A 330 16.83 9.18 0.48
CA THR A 330 16.68 7.70 0.45
C THR A 330 15.34 7.26 1.02
#